data_b28ae77a23084f461f7703082f089b84
#
_entry.id   b28ae77a23084f461f7703082f089b84
#
_cell.length_a   1.000
_cell.length_b   1.000
_cell.length_c   1.000
_cell.angle_alpha   90.00
_cell.angle_beta   90.00
_cell.angle_gamma   90.00
#
_symmetry.space_group_name_H-M   'P 1'
#
loop_
_entity.id
_entity.type
_entity.pdbx_description
1 polymer ?
#
loop_
_entity_poly.entity_id
_entity_poly.type
_entity_poly.pdbx_seq_one_letter_code
_entity_poly.pdbx_strand_id
1 'polypeptide(L)'
;MVSDVLVIGSGISGITFSIKLALINSNIKITLISKSNIMETNTRYAQGGIAVVSNFKKDSFKKHIDDTLKAGAGECNKKVVDFVIKEGSERIRELILWGTKFDTHNNKLDLAREGGHSENRILHHKDQTGEEIQKKLIEKVKSFKNIEIFENHTLVDLITDHHTKTNHNKCYGAYVISKEKEEIIKIAAKVTVLSTGGAGNIYSHSTNPSIATGDGLGAAYRAKIFMENLPFVQFHPTALYHKINDKTFLISEAVRGAGAFLRNSKGELFMKKYDSRGELAPRDIVARAIQMEMHNLNSKYVYLDCSSIERKKWKKYFPKIYGNCLSVGIKLPSDMIPIVPAAHYFCGGIKVNENGESSLKSLYAIGECSSTGLHGANRLASNSLLESLVFSHRAAVDVSKFISSNNSLAFNVPSWKGEKFVSSEIIKEENILRKELQKTMNNKVGIFKFNEGLNEAENIILNIYNQVTRLYNKNKLTQSLSELRNMVSISYLLIKQAQKIKINKGVFYNIDNEK
;
A
#
# COMPACT_ATOMS: atom_id res chain seq x y z
N MET A 1 21.46 18.59 1.65
CA MET A 1 20.30 19.43 1.30
C MET A 1 19.57 19.83 2.58
N VAL A 2 18.87 20.97 2.58
CA VAL A 2 18.06 21.46 3.71
C VAL A 2 16.67 21.82 3.22
N SER A 3 15.64 21.39 3.94
CA SER A 3 14.23 21.67 3.62
C SER A 3 13.46 21.97 4.91
N ASP A 4 12.32 22.66 4.82
CA ASP A 4 11.42 22.74 5.97
C ASP A 4 10.71 21.40 6.17
N VAL A 5 10.22 20.80 5.08
CA VAL A 5 9.54 19.50 5.10
C VAL A 5 10.11 18.58 4.05
N LEU A 6 10.50 17.38 4.48
CA LEU A 6 10.89 16.27 3.61
C LEU A 6 9.72 15.29 3.50
N VAL A 7 9.20 15.10 2.29
CA VAL A 7 8.16 14.12 1.97
C VAL A 7 8.78 12.95 1.21
N ILE A 8 8.62 11.73 1.74
CA ILE A 8 9.21 10.51 1.17
C ILE A 8 8.11 9.63 0.59
N GLY A 9 7.99 9.62 -0.73
CA GLY A 9 6.99 8.89 -1.49
C GLY A 9 6.04 9.80 -2.26
N SER A 10 5.84 9.49 -3.53
CA SER A 10 5.09 10.29 -4.51
C SER A 10 3.72 9.70 -4.88
N GLY A 11 3.17 8.80 -4.07
CA GLY A 11 1.79 8.34 -4.20
C GLY A 11 0.76 9.42 -3.83
N ILE A 12 -0.52 9.07 -3.90
CA ILE A 12 -1.63 9.97 -3.56
C ILE A 12 -1.42 10.68 -2.21
N SER A 13 -0.90 9.97 -1.19
CA SER A 13 -0.68 10.56 0.14
C SER A 13 0.37 11.67 0.11
N GLY A 14 1.58 11.40 -0.39
CA GLY A 14 2.68 12.36 -0.36
C GLY A 14 2.43 13.58 -1.24
N ILE A 15 1.88 13.37 -2.45
CA ILE A 15 1.56 14.50 -3.34
C ILE A 15 0.42 15.34 -2.75
N THR A 16 -0.67 14.72 -2.25
CA THR A 16 -1.78 15.45 -1.64
C THR A 16 -1.31 16.25 -0.42
N PHE A 17 -0.50 15.64 0.45
CA PHE A 17 0.10 16.35 1.59
C PHE A 17 0.89 17.58 1.13
N SER A 18 1.77 17.42 0.13
CA SER A 18 2.61 18.50 -0.38
C SER A 18 1.78 19.66 -0.98
N ILE A 19 0.75 19.34 -1.77
CA ILE A 19 -0.19 20.33 -2.32
C ILE A 19 -0.92 21.05 -1.19
N LYS A 20 -1.48 20.31 -0.22
CA LYS A 20 -2.24 20.89 0.90
C LYS A 20 -1.37 21.81 1.74
N LEU A 21 -0.15 21.40 2.06
CA LEU A 21 0.77 22.22 2.84
C LEU A 21 1.18 23.50 2.09
N ALA A 22 1.47 23.40 0.79
CA ALA A 22 1.81 24.55 -0.04
C ALA A 22 0.64 25.54 -0.20
N LEU A 23 -0.61 25.04 -0.22
CA LEU A 23 -1.82 25.87 -0.23
C LEU A 23 -2.04 26.59 1.11
N ILE A 24 -1.71 25.97 2.24
CA ILE A 24 -1.84 26.57 3.57
C ILE A 24 -0.74 27.60 3.82
N ASN A 25 0.49 27.31 3.41
CA ASN A 25 1.63 28.19 3.62
C ASN A 25 2.64 28.09 2.46
N SER A 26 2.61 29.08 1.57
CA SER A 26 3.48 29.13 0.38
C SER A 26 4.96 29.40 0.69
N ASN A 27 5.31 29.80 1.91
CA ASN A 27 6.69 30.09 2.31
C ASN A 27 7.44 28.84 2.80
N ILE A 28 6.74 27.72 3.07
CA ILE A 28 7.35 26.47 3.49
C ILE A 28 8.04 25.81 2.30
N LYS A 29 9.35 25.55 2.41
CA LYS A 29 10.10 24.77 1.43
C LYS A 29 9.81 23.28 1.61
N ILE A 30 9.27 22.64 0.58
CA ILE A 30 8.90 21.21 0.57
C ILE A 30 9.82 20.47 -0.40
N THR A 31 10.49 19.43 0.09
CA THR A 31 11.25 18.51 -0.75
C THR A 31 10.49 17.19 -0.83
N LEU A 32 10.00 16.83 -2.01
CA LEU A 32 9.31 15.58 -2.30
C LEU A 32 10.27 14.64 -3.03
N ILE A 33 10.54 13.46 -2.45
CA ILE A 33 11.38 12.45 -3.11
C ILE A 33 10.59 11.24 -3.53
N SER A 34 10.94 10.66 -4.68
CA SER A 34 10.40 9.42 -5.23
C SER A 34 11.50 8.42 -5.51
N LYS A 35 11.31 7.16 -5.10
CA LYS A 35 12.28 6.07 -5.31
C LYS A 35 12.53 5.75 -6.79
N SER A 36 11.52 5.96 -7.62
CA SER A 36 11.54 5.80 -9.07
C SER A 36 11.00 7.08 -9.72
N ASN A 37 10.52 7.02 -10.95
CA ASN A 37 9.79 8.15 -11.51
C ASN A 37 8.51 8.40 -10.70
N ILE A 38 8.03 9.63 -10.70
CA ILE A 38 6.89 10.09 -9.90
C ILE A 38 5.56 9.37 -10.24
N MET A 39 5.45 8.78 -11.43
CA MET A 39 4.29 8.01 -11.87
C MET A 39 4.29 6.57 -11.34
N GLU A 40 5.44 6.00 -10.96
CA GLU A 40 5.52 4.60 -10.52
C GLU A 40 5.12 4.49 -9.04
N THR A 41 3.84 4.25 -8.78
CA THR A 41 3.24 4.23 -7.43
C THR A 41 2.13 3.19 -7.33
N ASN A 42 1.81 2.70 -6.12
CA ASN A 42 0.62 1.87 -5.90
C ASN A 42 -0.66 2.59 -6.34
N THR A 43 -0.72 3.92 -6.17
CA THR A 43 -1.84 4.75 -6.61
C THR A 43 -2.14 4.56 -8.09
N ARG A 44 -1.12 4.65 -8.96
CA ARG A 44 -1.29 4.48 -10.41
C ARG A 44 -1.95 3.16 -10.78
N TYR A 45 -1.68 2.09 -10.03
CA TYR A 45 -2.21 0.75 -10.33
C TYR A 45 -3.56 0.45 -9.67
N ALA A 46 -4.14 1.38 -8.90
CA ALA A 46 -5.47 1.23 -8.33
C ALA A 46 -6.54 1.25 -9.43
N GLN A 47 -7.16 0.10 -9.68
CA GLN A 47 -8.15 -0.08 -10.75
C GLN A 47 -9.57 0.26 -10.29
N GLY A 48 -9.91 -0.01 -9.02
CA GLY A 48 -11.24 0.24 -8.44
C GLY A 48 -11.59 1.72 -8.37
N GLY A 49 -11.79 2.23 -7.17
CA GLY A 49 -12.17 3.64 -7.02
C GLY A 49 -11.91 4.19 -5.64
N ILE A 50 -12.66 5.24 -5.29
CA ILE A 50 -12.66 5.83 -3.95
C ILE A 50 -14.08 5.74 -3.39
N ALA A 51 -14.20 5.14 -2.19
CA ALA A 51 -15.47 5.05 -1.49
C ALA A 51 -15.79 6.40 -0.86
N VAL A 52 -16.95 6.98 -1.21
CA VAL A 52 -17.41 8.25 -0.63
C VAL A 52 -18.94 8.37 -0.67
N VAL A 53 -19.51 8.89 0.39
CA VAL A 53 -20.95 9.22 0.40
C VAL A 53 -21.18 10.49 -0.41
N SER A 54 -21.78 10.34 -1.58
CA SER A 54 -22.11 11.45 -2.49
C SER A 54 -23.61 11.55 -2.82
N ASN A 55 -24.37 10.47 -2.57
CA ASN A 55 -25.80 10.41 -2.82
C ASN A 55 -26.59 10.18 -1.50
N PHE A 56 -26.83 11.25 -0.76
CA PHE A 56 -27.53 11.19 0.55
C PHE A 56 -29.00 10.75 0.48
N LYS A 57 -29.59 10.59 -0.72
CA LYS A 57 -30.96 10.01 -0.86
C LYS A 57 -30.97 8.49 -0.66
N LYS A 58 -29.87 7.81 -1.00
CA LYS A 58 -29.75 6.34 -0.95
C LYS A 58 -28.71 5.87 0.07
N ASP A 59 -27.65 6.67 0.29
CA ASP A 59 -26.52 6.36 1.15
C ASP A 59 -26.39 7.34 2.32
N SER A 60 -25.62 6.99 3.35
CA SER A 60 -25.34 7.85 4.49
C SER A 60 -23.96 7.57 5.08
N PHE A 61 -23.40 8.53 5.80
CA PHE A 61 -22.17 8.31 6.56
C PHE A 61 -22.29 7.12 7.50
N LYS A 62 -23.46 6.96 8.18
CA LYS A 62 -23.69 5.83 9.07
C LYS A 62 -23.54 4.48 8.35
N LYS A 63 -24.16 4.30 7.18
CA LYS A 63 -24.03 3.06 6.40
C LYS A 63 -22.58 2.78 6.02
N HIS A 64 -21.81 3.81 5.59
CA HIS A 64 -20.41 3.63 5.23
C HIS A 64 -19.53 3.33 6.45
N ILE A 65 -19.81 3.96 7.61
CA ILE A 65 -19.16 3.68 8.89
C ILE A 65 -19.42 2.22 9.29
N ASP A 66 -20.68 1.77 9.28
CA ASP A 66 -21.07 0.42 9.67
C ASP A 66 -20.40 -0.64 8.75
N ASP A 67 -20.39 -0.41 7.43
CA ASP A 67 -19.70 -1.27 6.46
C ASP A 67 -18.19 -1.35 6.77
N THR A 68 -17.55 -0.22 7.10
CA THR A 68 -16.11 -0.16 7.41
C THR A 68 -15.79 -0.90 8.71
N LEU A 69 -16.58 -0.68 9.77
CA LEU A 69 -16.41 -1.36 11.05
C LEU A 69 -16.60 -2.87 10.92
N LYS A 70 -17.63 -3.29 10.16
CA LYS A 70 -17.87 -4.71 9.87
C LYS A 70 -16.72 -5.36 9.11
N ALA A 71 -16.21 -4.69 8.07
CA ALA A 71 -15.05 -5.19 7.32
C ALA A 71 -13.81 -5.33 8.18
N GLY A 72 -13.55 -4.38 9.07
CA GLY A 72 -12.38 -4.36 9.95
C GLY A 72 -12.41 -5.36 11.11
N ALA A 73 -13.46 -6.20 11.20
CA ALA A 73 -13.57 -7.33 12.12
C ALA A 73 -13.32 -6.96 13.62
N GLY A 74 -13.84 -5.82 14.06
CA GLY A 74 -13.77 -5.37 15.45
C GLY A 74 -12.48 -4.63 15.84
N GLU A 75 -11.49 -4.53 14.96
CA GLU A 75 -10.18 -3.93 15.22
C GLU A 75 -10.08 -2.46 14.76
N CYS A 76 -11.14 -1.88 14.21
CA CYS A 76 -11.13 -0.47 13.80
C CYS A 76 -11.18 0.48 14.99
N ASN A 77 -10.48 1.61 14.87
CA ASN A 77 -10.70 2.76 15.75
C ASN A 77 -11.93 3.52 15.26
N LYS A 78 -13.04 3.44 16.02
CA LYS A 78 -14.33 4.04 15.66
C LYS A 78 -14.25 5.55 15.41
N LYS A 79 -13.43 6.27 16.17
CA LYS A 79 -13.23 7.72 16.01
C LYS A 79 -12.55 8.03 14.67
N VAL A 80 -11.57 7.24 14.29
CA VAL A 80 -10.88 7.37 12.99
C VAL A 80 -11.84 7.06 11.85
N VAL A 81 -12.60 5.97 11.94
CA VAL A 81 -13.61 5.63 10.93
C VAL A 81 -14.61 6.77 10.75
N ASP A 82 -15.10 7.35 11.84
CA ASP A 82 -16.10 8.43 11.81
C ASP A 82 -15.57 9.66 11.05
N PHE A 83 -14.41 10.18 11.43
CA PHE A 83 -13.92 11.40 10.79
C PHE A 83 -13.42 11.16 9.36
N VAL A 84 -12.78 10.03 9.06
CA VAL A 84 -12.31 9.73 7.70
C VAL A 84 -13.48 9.71 6.72
N ILE A 85 -14.58 9.06 7.08
CA ILE A 85 -15.75 8.95 6.21
C ILE A 85 -16.46 10.30 6.06
N LYS A 86 -16.59 11.08 7.13
CA LYS A 86 -17.24 12.40 7.08
C LYS A 86 -16.43 13.43 6.29
N GLU A 87 -15.11 13.49 6.51
CA GLU A 87 -14.23 14.44 5.82
C GLU A 87 -14.01 14.06 4.34
N GLY A 88 -14.22 12.78 3.99
CA GLY A 88 -13.94 12.24 2.67
C GLY A 88 -14.64 12.96 1.53
N SER A 89 -15.88 13.38 1.70
CA SER A 89 -16.66 14.08 0.66
C SER A 89 -16.00 15.39 0.22
N GLU A 90 -15.41 16.12 1.17
CA GLU A 90 -14.69 17.37 0.87
C GLU A 90 -13.37 17.09 0.16
N ARG A 91 -12.64 16.05 0.59
CA ARG A 91 -11.37 15.65 -0.07
C ARG A 91 -11.59 15.25 -1.53
N ILE A 92 -12.70 14.60 -1.84
CA ILE A 92 -13.07 14.27 -3.24
C ILE A 92 -13.39 15.54 -4.05
N ARG A 93 -14.09 16.53 -3.46
CA ARG A 93 -14.31 17.82 -4.14
C ARG A 93 -12.98 18.49 -4.51
N GLU A 94 -11.98 18.43 -3.61
CA GLU A 94 -10.64 18.96 -3.90
C GLU A 94 -9.97 18.24 -5.07
N LEU A 95 -10.03 16.90 -5.14
CA LEU A 95 -9.51 16.16 -6.28
C LEU A 95 -10.16 16.58 -7.61
N ILE A 96 -11.48 16.77 -7.61
CA ILE A 96 -12.21 17.24 -8.79
C ILE A 96 -11.76 18.65 -9.17
N LEU A 97 -11.62 19.56 -8.20
CA LEU A 97 -11.11 20.92 -8.42
C LEU A 97 -9.67 20.92 -8.94
N TRP A 98 -8.86 19.94 -8.60
CA TRP A 98 -7.50 19.75 -9.13
C TRP A 98 -7.47 19.04 -10.48
N GLY A 99 -8.65 18.77 -11.07
CA GLY A 99 -8.80 18.29 -12.44
C GLY A 99 -9.02 16.79 -12.59
N THR A 100 -9.15 16.01 -11.51
CA THR A 100 -9.47 14.59 -11.58
C THR A 100 -10.87 14.38 -12.18
N LYS A 101 -10.96 13.51 -13.18
CA LYS A 101 -12.21 13.18 -13.87
C LYS A 101 -12.70 11.81 -13.43
N PHE A 102 -13.88 11.76 -12.85
CA PHE A 102 -14.62 10.52 -12.58
C PHE A 102 -15.67 10.28 -13.66
N ASP A 103 -16.03 9.01 -13.85
CA ASP A 103 -17.07 8.64 -14.82
C ASP A 103 -18.43 9.24 -14.41
N THR A 104 -19.21 9.61 -15.42
CA THR A 104 -20.54 10.20 -15.24
C THR A 104 -21.58 9.47 -16.08
N HIS A 105 -22.80 9.41 -15.57
CA HIS A 105 -24.00 8.96 -16.28
C HIS A 105 -25.09 10.01 -16.15
N ASN A 106 -25.64 10.51 -17.27
CA ASN A 106 -26.63 11.58 -17.30
C ASN A 106 -26.22 12.81 -16.47
N ASN A 107 -25.00 13.30 -16.65
CA ASN A 107 -24.39 14.43 -15.94
C ASN A 107 -24.29 14.27 -14.40
N LYS A 108 -24.44 13.05 -13.87
CA LYS A 108 -24.21 12.71 -12.46
C LYS A 108 -23.04 11.75 -12.35
N LEU A 109 -22.34 11.78 -11.21
CA LEU A 109 -21.27 10.82 -10.93
C LEU A 109 -21.82 9.39 -11.00
N ASP A 110 -21.14 8.55 -11.77
CA ASP A 110 -21.44 7.12 -11.86
C ASP A 110 -20.81 6.41 -10.65
N LEU A 111 -21.64 5.69 -9.90
CA LEU A 111 -21.24 5.06 -8.64
C LEU A 111 -21.29 3.53 -8.77
N ALA A 112 -20.14 2.90 -8.65
CA ALA A 112 -20.05 1.45 -8.58
C ALA A 112 -20.25 0.92 -7.15
N ARG A 113 -20.42 -0.41 -7.04
CA ARG A 113 -20.44 -1.15 -5.78
C ARG A 113 -19.36 -2.21 -5.77
N GLU A 114 -18.62 -2.31 -4.68
CA GLU A 114 -17.64 -3.37 -4.43
C GLU A 114 -18.05 -4.21 -3.23
N GLY A 115 -17.42 -5.36 -3.04
CA GLY A 115 -17.72 -6.29 -1.95
C GLY A 115 -17.59 -5.65 -0.56
N GLY A 116 -18.51 -6.00 0.32
CA GLY A 116 -18.60 -5.44 1.67
C GLY A 116 -19.35 -4.11 1.78
N HIS A 117 -19.64 -3.41 0.67
CA HIS A 117 -20.44 -2.19 0.69
C HIS A 117 -21.94 -2.50 0.62
N SER A 118 -22.72 -1.81 1.46
CA SER A 118 -24.19 -1.87 1.45
C SER A 118 -24.82 -1.05 0.30
N GLU A 119 -24.11 -0.01 -0.17
CA GLU A 119 -24.61 0.92 -1.19
C GLU A 119 -23.58 1.17 -2.30
N ASN A 120 -24.06 1.71 -3.45
CA ASN A 120 -23.20 2.18 -4.52
C ASN A 120 -22.58 3.52 -4.09
N ARG A 121 -21.26 3.53 -3.78
CA ARG A 121 -20.54 4.73 -3.35
C ARG A 121 -19.13 4.86 -3.91
N ILE A 122 -18.74 3.99 -4.84
CA ILE A 122 -17.40 3.97 -5.37
C ILE A 122 -17.32 4.88 -6.60
N LEU A 123 -16.62 5.99 -6.47
CA LEU A 123 -16.23 6.84 -7.61
C LEU A 123 -15.10 6.21 -8.37
N HIS A 124 -15.20 6.16 -9.70
CA HIS A 124 -14.24 5.49 -10.56
C HIS A 124 -14.00 6.25 -11.87
N HIS A 125 -12.89 5.95 -12.52
CA HIS A 125 -12.60 6.30 -13.91
C HIS A 125 -12.27 5.02 -14.67
N LYS A 126 -13.30 4.36 -15.23
CA LYS A 126 -13.21 3.02 -15.82
C LYS A 126 -12.50 2.05 -14.86
N ASP A 127 -11.49 1.31 -15.35
CA ASP A 127 -10.58 0.46 -14.57
C ASP A 127 -9.18 1.09 -14.40
N GLN A 128 -9.10 2.45 -14.34
CA GLN A 128 -7.86 3.22 -14.32
C GLN A 128 -7.95 4.43 -13.36
N THR A 129 -8.76 4.33 -12.32
CA THR A 129 -9.04 5.44 -11.39
C THR A 129 -7.76 6.01 -10.78
N GLY A 130 -6.86 5.14 -10.32
CA GLY A 130 -5.61 5.58 -9.72
C GLY A 130 -4.66 6.25 -10.69
N GLU A 131 -4.65 5.84 -11.97
CA GLU A 131 -3.83 6.46 -13.01
C GLU A 131 -4.30 7.88 -13.33
N GLU A 132 -5.62 8.10 -13.42
CA GLU A 132 -6.21 9.42 -13.59
C GLU A 132 -5.87 10.35 -12.41
N ILE A 133 -6.07 9.87 -11.17
CA ILE A 133 -5.76 10.62 -9.96
C ILE A 133 -4.26 10.99 -9.91
N GLN A 134 -3.37 10.01 -10.11
CA GLN A 134 -1.93 10.22 -10.05
C GLN A 134 -1.48 11.25 -11.07
N LYS A 135 -1.99 11.17 -12.31
CA LYS A 135 -1.70 12.13 -13.37
C LYS A 135 -2.10 13.56 -12.96
N LYS A 136 -3.32 13.74 -12.48
CA LYS A 136 -3.83 15.07 -12.10
C LYS A 136 -3.13 15.66 -10.88
N LEU A 137 -2.79 14.83 -9.91
CA LEU A 137 -2.01 15.26 -8.76
C LEU A 137 -0.59 15.69 -9.17
N ILE A 138 0.06 14.99 -10.11
CA ILE A 138 1.37 15.37 -10.63
C ILE A 138 1.30 16.70 -11.41
N GLU A 139 0.27 16.89 -12.25
CA GLU A 139 0.04 18.17 -12.93
C GLU A 139 -0.10 19.30 -11.89
N LYS A 140 -0.87 19.07 -10.82
CA LYS A 140 -1.12 20.06 -9.78
C LYS A 140 0.12 20.37 -8.93
N VAL A 141 0.84 19.36 -8.44
CA VAL A 141 2.01 19.57 -7.57
C VAL A 141 3.13 20.33 -8.27
N LYS A 142 3.32 20.12 -9.57
CA LYS A 142 4.30 20.84 -10.40
C LYS A 142 3.98 22.34 -10.58
N SER A 143 2.77 22.77 -10.27
CA SER A 143 2.41 24.21 -10.34
C SER A 143 2.89 25.02 -9.13
N PHE A 144 3.43 24.40 -8.09
CA PHE A 144 3.91 25.07 -6.89
C PHE A 144 5.43 25.31 -6.94
N LYS A 145 5.85 26.56 -6.80
CA LYS A 145 7.28 26.95 -6.83
C LYS A 145 8.06 26.54 -5.57
N ASN A 146 7.36 26.35 -4.45
CA ASN A 146 7.94 25.98 -3.16
C ASN A 146 8.01 24.47 -2.93
N ILE A 147 7.69 23.64 -3.93
CA ILE A 147 7.82 22.19 -3.91
C ILE A 147 8.91 21.78 -4.89
N GLU A 148 10.01 21.23 -4.38
CA GLU A 148 11.07 20.61 -5.18
C GLU A 148 10.87 19.10 -5.25
N ILE A 149 10.87 18.52 -6.45
CA ILE A 149 10.62 17.09 -6.69
C ILE A 149 11.90 16.42 -7.16
N PHE A 150 12.32 15.36 -6.45
CA PHE A 150 13.48 14.56 -6.81
C PHE A 150 13.06 13.11 -7.07
N GLU A 151 13.17 12.69 -8.31
CA GLU A 151 12.94 11.31 -8.74
C GLU A 151 14.21 10.47 -8.54
N ASN A 152 14.08 9.13 -8.51
CA ASN A 152 15.21 8.20 -8.34
C ASN A 152 16.01 8.42 -7.05
N HIS A 153 15.31 8.79 -5.98
CA HIS A 153 15.86 9.01 -4.65
C HIS A 153 15.27 8.01 -3.65
N THR A 154 16.10 7.08 -3.15
CA THR A 154 15.66 5.97 -2.29
C THR A 154 16.00 6.25 -0.83
N LEU A 155 15.01 6.15 0.05
CA LEU A 155 15.21 6.23 1.50
C LEU A 155 16.14 5.11 1.98
N VAL A 156 17.19 5.46 2.72
CA VAL A 156 18.08 4.52 3.41
C VAL A 156 17.68 4.39 4.87
N ASP A 157 17.86 5.47 5.63
CA ASP A 157 17.54 5.52 7.06
C ASP A 157 17.05 6.92 7.46
N LEU A 158 16.27 6.99 8.54
CA LEU A 158 15.90 8.24 9.18
C LEU A 158 17.09 8.78 10.00
N ILE A 159 17.26 10.10 10.03
CA ILE A 159 18.25 10.77 10.88
C ILE A 159 17.57 11.08 12.21
N THR A 160 18.08 10.49 13.29
CA THR A 160 17.50 10.57 14.64
C THR A 160 18.57 11.00 15.66
N ASP A 161 18.19 11.14 16.92
CA ASP A 161 19.10 11.47 18.04
C ASP A 161 20.34 10.59 18.10
N HIS A 162 20.25 9.33 17.69
CA HIS A 162 21.41 8.44 17.62
C HIS A 162 22.52 9.01 16.72
N HIS A 163 22.15 9.65 15.63
CA HIS A 163 23.09 10.23 14.65
C HIS A 163 23.62 11.59 15.11
N THR A 164 22.76 12.40 15.72
CA THR A 164 23.09 13.77 16.17
C THR A 164 23.67 13.81 17.59
N LYS A 165 23.66 12.68 18.31
CA LYS A 165 24.07 12.56 19.72
C LYS A 165 23.29 13.49 20.64
N THR A 166 22.00 13.65 20.36
CA THR A 166 21.04 14.41 21.17
C THR A 166 20.06 13.47 21.88
N ASN A 167 19.19 13.99 22.73
CA ASN A 167 18.17 13.21 23.43
C ASN A 167 16.82 13.94 23.43
N HIS A 168 16.33 14.24 22.22
CA HIS A 168 15.08 14.99 22.03
C HIS A 168 13.92 14.11 21.56
N ASN A 169 14.16 12.81 21.33
CA ASN A 169 13.23 11.86 20.69
C ASN A 169 12.69 12.42 19.38
N LYS A 170 13.59 12.80 18.46
CA LYS A 170 13.24 13.59 17.27
C LYS A 170 13.85 13.04 15.98
N CYS A 171 13.12 13.22 14.86
CA CYS A 171 13.60 13.03 13.51
C CYS A 171 14.14 14.37 12.95
N TYR A 172 15.30 14.32 12.28
CA TYR A 172 16.00 15.47 11.70
C TYR A 172 16.12 15.40 10.18
N GLY A 173 15.41 14.46 9.54
CA GLY A 173 15.47 14.20 8.10
C GLY A 173 15.83 12.76 7.79
N ALA A 174 16.47 12.55 6.63
CA ALA A 174 16.80 11.20 6.15
C ALA A 174 18.13 11.15 5.39
N TYR A 175 18.74 9.95 5.38
CA TYR A 175 19.76 9.56 4.42
C TYR A 175 19.08 8.92 3.20
N VAL A 176 19.50 9.33 2.01
CA VAL A 176 18.86 8.99 0.77
C VAL A 176 19.92 8.65 -0.29
N ILE A 177 19.75 7.53 -0.99
CA ILE A 177 20.54 7.23 -2.19
C ILE A 177 20.04 8.13 -3.30
N SER A 178 20.93 8.95 -3.86
CA SER A 178 20.70 9.67 -5.12
C SER A 178 21.27 8.84 -6.26
N LYS A 179 20.42 8.33 -7.14
CA LYS A 179 20.87 7.54 -8.28
C LYS A 179 21.64 8.37 -9.29
N GLU A 180 21.31 9.65 -9.45
CA GLU A 180 21.98 10.57 -10.37
C GLU A 180 23.42 10.88 -9.94
N LYS A 181 23.63 11.04 -8.61
CA LYS A 181 24.95 11.34 -8.04
C LYS A 181 25.74 10.10 -7.66
N GLU A 182 25.10 8.94 -7.72
CA GLU A 182 25.66 7.65 -7.25
C GLU A 182 26.22 7.72 -5.82
N GLU A 183 25.57 8.48 -4.96
CA GLU A 183 25.99 8.71 -3.57
C GLU A 183 24.81 8.68 -2.58
N ILE A 184 25.14 8.54 -1.29
CA ILE A 184 24.17 8.71 -0.21
C ILE A 184 24.27 10.15 0.30
N ILE A 185 23.21 10.90 0.07
CA ILE A 185 23.08 12.28 0.51
C ILE A 185 22.27 12.37 1.80
N LYS A 186 22.54 13.40 2.59
CA LYS A 186 21.70 13.80 3.73
C LYS A 186 20.71 14.88 3.31
N ILE A 187 19.44 14.72 3.71
CA ILE A 187 18.41 15.75 3.60
C ILE A 187 17.96 16.07 5.02
N ALA A 188 18.40 17.22 5.54
CA ALA A 188 17.97 17.72 6.84
C ALA A 188 16.61 18.41 6.69
N ALA A 189 15.69 18.16 7.64
CA ALA A 189 14.34 18.73 7.60
C ALA A 189 13.81 19.01 9.02
N LYS A 190 12.97 20.03 9.16
CA LYS A 190 12.22 20.32 10.41
C LYS A 190 11.21 19.23 10.69
N VAL A 191 10.56 18.74 9.61
CA VAL A 191 9.57 17.65 9.65
C VAL A 191 9.85 16.67 8.50
N THR A 192 9.72 15.38 8.78
CA THR A 192 9.79 14.30 7.78
C THR A 192 8.44 13.59 7.71
N VAL A 193 7.95 13.33 6.50
CA VAL A 193 6.67 12.65 6.25
C VAL A 193 6.93 11.39 5.43
N LEU A 194 6.63 10.24 6.01
CA LEU A 194 6.67 8.96 5.31
C LEU A 194 5.34 8.71 4.61
N SER A 195 5.38 8.56 3.28
CA SER A 195 4.24 8.21 2.42
C SER A 195 4.64 7.12 1.41
N THR A 196 5.41 6.14 1.91
CA THR A 196 6.19 5.18 1.12
C THR A 196 5.38 3.96 0.66
N GLY A 197 4.11 3.86 1.02
CA GLY A 197 3.29 2.69 0.73
C GLY A 197 3.66 1.47 1.57
N GLY A 198 3.11 0.32 1.22
CA GLY A 198 3.30 -0.94 1.94
C GLY A 198 4.52 -1.74 1.52
N ALA A 199 4.53 -3.02 1.89
CA ALA A 199 5.63 -3.96 1.66
C ALA A 199 5.18 -5.20 0.87
N GLY A 200 4.24 -5.06 -0.09
CA GLY A 200 3.64 -6.21 -0.79
C GLY A 200 4.65 -7.12 -1.48
N ASN A 201 5.84 -6.63 -1.83
CA ASN A 201 6.89 -7.43 -2.47
C ASN A 201 7.68 -8.34 -1.53
N ILE A 202 7.34 -8.40 -0.24
CA ILE A 202 7.80 -9.52 0.59
C ILE A 202 7.14 -10.85 0.22
N TYR A 203 6.10 -10.83 -0.61
CA TYR A 203 5.42 -12.01 -1.18
C TYR A 203 5.77 -12.19 -2.66
N SER A 204 5.83 -13.42 -3.14
CA SER A 204 6.13 -13.75 -4.54
C SER A 204 5.00 -13.39 -5.51
N HIS A 205 3.74 -13.35 -5.02
CA HIS A 205 2.58 -12.89 -5.74
C HIS A 205 2.06 -11.61 -5.09
N SER A 206 2.23 -10.48 -5.76
CA SER A 206 1.80 -9.17 -5.29
C SER A 206 1.23 -8.35 -6.44
N THR A 207 0.11 -7.67 -6.21
CA THR A 207 -0.47 -6.70 -7.15
C THR A 207 0.22 -5.33 -7.07
N ASN A 208 1.15 -5.16 -6.14
CA ASN A 208 1.91 -3.92 -5.99
C ASN A 208 3.06 -3.85 -7.01
N PRO A 209 3.49 -2.65 -7.44
CA PRO A 209 4.69 -2.49 -8.26
C PRO A 209 5.95 -2.94 -7.51
N SER A 210 7.00 -3.28 -8.25
CA SER A 210 8.27 -3.80 -7.70
C SER A 210 8.93 -2.90 -6.65
N ILE A 211 8.58 -1.61 -6.63
CA ILE A 211 9.06 -0.63 -5.66
C ILE A 211 8.44 -0.77 -4.25
N ALA A 212 7.37 -1.55 -4.06
CA ALA A 212 6.68 -1.69 -2.77
C ALA A 212 7.43 -2.67 -1.83
N THR A 213 8.56 -2.26 -1.33
CA THR A 213 9.54 -3.04 -0.54
C THR A 213 9.58 -2.66 0.95
N GLY A 214 8.65 -1.80 1.40
CA GLY A 214 8.51 -1.42 2.81
C GLY A 214 9.59 -0.45 3.31
N ASP A 215 10.05 0.46 2.48
CA ASP A 215 11.21 1.32 2.81
C ASP A 215 10.96 2.19 4.05
N GLY A 216 9.82 2.86 4.12
CA GLY A 216 9.45 3.65 5.30
C GLY A 216 9.25 2.79 6.54
N LEU A 217 8.66 1.59 6.39
CA LEU A 217 8.48 0.64 7.48
C LEU A 217 9.84 0.15 8.01
N GLY A 218 10.76 -0.23 7.10
CA GLY A 218 12.10 -0.68 7.47
C GLY A 218 12.92 0.41 8.16
N ALA A 219 12.87 1.64 7.66
CA ALA A 219 13.54 2.79 8.28
C ALA A 219 12.93 3.11 9.66
N ALA A 220 11.60 3.04 9.80
CA ALA A 220 10.90 3.23 11.07
C ALA A 220 11.28 2.15 12.10
N TYR A 221 11.39 0.88 11.68
CA TYR A 221 11.85 -0.21 12.54
C TYR A 221 13.23 0.06 13.12
N ARG A 222 14.20 0.46 12.28
CA ARG A 222 15.56 0.79 12.72
C ARG A 222 15.63 2.02 13.61
N ALA A 223 14.70 2.96 13.40
CA ALA A 223 14.52 4.12 14.27
C ALA A 223 13.73 3.83 15.57
N LYS A 224 13.37 2.55 15.82
CA LYS A 224 12.62 2.08 17.01
C LYS A 224 11.24 2.74 17.16
N ILE A 225 10.57 3.04 16.06
CA ILE A 225 9.24 3.62 16.04
C ILE A 225 8.20 2.52 16.22
N PHE A 226 7.13 2.81 16.96
CA PHE A 226 6.06 1.84 17.18
C PHE A 226 5.34 1.47 15.88
N MET A 227 5.22 0.16 15.64
CA MET A 227 4.46 -0.41 14.53
C MET A 227 3.50 -1.48 15.04
N GLU A 228 2.31 -1.50 14.46
CA GLU A 228 1.25 -2.44 14.86
C GLU A 228 0.53 -3.02 13.64
N ASN A 229 -0.16 -4.15 13.88
CA ASN A 229 -1.07 -4.76 12.91
C ASN A 229 -0.41 -5.23 11.59
N LEU A 230 0.91 -5.40 11.52
CA LEU A 230 1.62 -5.86 10.33
C LEU A 230 1.12 -7.21 9.80
N PRO A 231 0.66 -8.19 10.62
CA PRO A 231 0.12 -9.46 10.12
C PRO A 231 -1.20 -9.34 9.37
N PHE A 232 -1.88 -8.20 9.44
CA PHE A 232 -3.12 -7.96 8.70
C PHE A 232 -2.81 -7.53 7.25
N VAL A 233 -2.30 -8.48 6.48
CA VAL A 233 -2.04 -8.31 5.04
C VAL A 233 -3.23 -8.81 4.26
N GLN A 234 -3.89 -7.91 3.52
CA GLN A 234 -5.00 -8.27 2.65
C GLN A 234 -4.48 -8.85 1.33
N PHE A 235 -4.94 -10.04 0.98
CA PHE A 235 -4.73 -10.64 -0.34
C PHE A 235 -5.92 -10.32 -1.24
N HIS A 236 -5.64 -9.80 -2.44
CA HIS A 236 -6.70 -9.66 -3.45
C HIS A 236 -7.01 -11.02 -4.05
N PRO A 237 -8.27 -11.43 -4.13
CA PRO A 237 -8.64 -12.76 -4.61
C PRO A 237 -8.24 -13.03 -6.06
N THR A 238 -8.32 -12.00 -6.93
CA THR A 238 -8.27 -12.16 -8.38
C THR A 238 -7.11 -11.38 -8.99
N ALA A 239 -5.93 -11.96 -8.98
CA ALA A 239 -4.78 -11.51 -9.76
C ALA A 239 -4.56 -12.48 -10.93
N LEU A 240 -4.21 -11.98 -12.10
CA LEU A 240 -3.90 -12.79 -13.27
C LEU A 240 -2.73 -13.72 -12.96
N TYR A 241 -2.89 -15.03 -13.21
CA TYR A 241 -1.83 -16.02 -12.96
C TYR A 241 -0.60 -15.77 -13.84
N HIS A 242 -0.81 -15.44 -15.11
CA HIS A 242 0.26 -15.09 -16.03
C HIS A 242 0.82 -13.70 -15.74
N LYS A 243 2.13 -13.61 -15.56
CA LYS A 243 2.79 -12.32 -15.39
C LYS A 243 2.85 -11.57 -16.72
N ILE A 244 2.62 -10.27 -16.69
CA ILE A 244 2.81 -9.35 -17.82
C ILE A 244 4.04 -8.50 -17.52
N ASN A 245 5.10 -8.63 -18.32
CA ASN A 245 6.40 -7.97 -18.07
C ASN A 245 6.92 -8.20 -16.63
N ASP A 246 6.90 -9.44 -16.18
CA ASP A 246 7.28 -9.89 -14.83
C ASP A 246 6.43 -9.32 -13.68
N LYS A 247 5.33 -8.62 -13.98
CA LYS A 247 4.42 -8.04 -12.99
C LYS A 247 3.13 -8.86 -12.91
N THR A 248 2.63 -9.04 -11.68
CA THR A 248 1.30 -9.62 -11.44
C THR A 248 0.24 -8.56 -11.73
N PHE A 249 -0.69 -8.86 -12.64
CA PHE A 249 -1.74 -7.93 -13.03
C PHE A 249 -3.02 -8.15 -12.23
N LEU A 250 -3.56 -7.07 -11.66
CA LEU A 250 -4.82 -7.12 -10.92
C LEU A 250 -6.02 -7.26 -11.87
N ILE A 251 -6.91 -8.20 -11.58
CA ILE A 251 -8.26 -8.23 -12.13
C ILE A 251 -9.21 -7.64 -11.08
N SER A 252 -9.70 -6.44 -11.33
CA SER A 252 -10.51 -5.67 -10.37
C SER A 252 -11.70 -6.46 -9.84
N GLU A 253 -12.05 -6.20 -8.59
CA GLU A 253 -13.27 -6.72 -7.96
C GLU A 253 -14.55 -6.32 -8.71
N ALA A 254 -14.53 -5.19 -9.39
CA ALA A 254 -15.64 -4.72 -10.21
C ALA A 254 -16.04 -5.73 -11.32
N VAL A 255 -15.12 -6.60 -11.77
CA VAL A 255 -15.43 -7.68 -12.72
C VAL A 255 -16.34 -8.73 -12.08
N ARG A 256 -16.11 -9.10 -10.80
CA ARG A 256 -17.02 -9.96 -10.04
C ARG A 256 -18.37 -9.27 -9.79
N GLY A 257 -18.33 -7.97 -9.48
CA GLY A 257 -19.51 -7.11 -9.36
C GLY A 257 -20.32 -7.02 -10.66
N ALA A 258 -19.67 -7.12 -11.82
CA ALA A 258 -20.33 -7.15 -13.13
C ALA A 258 -20.92 -8.52 -13.51
N GLY A 259 -20.74 -9.55 -12.65
CA GLY A 259 -21.36 -10.86 -12.81
C GLY A 259 -20.42 -12.00 -13.17
N ALA A 260 -19.10 -11.85 -13.07
CA ALA A 260 -18.18 -12.95 -13.26
C ALA A 260 -18.23 -13.95 -12.10
N PHE A 261 -18.05 -15.25 -12.41
CA PHE A 261 -18.11 -16.36 -11.46
C PHE A 261 -16.74 -17.01 -11.27
N LEU A 262 -16.53 -17.59 -10.10
CA LEU A 262 -15.33 -18.35 -9.76
C LEU A 262 -15.54 -19.85 -9.99
N ARG A 263 -14.64 -20.47 -10.79
CA ARG A 263 -14.63 -21.90 -11.05
C ARG A 263 -13.29 -22.52 -10.66
N ASN A 264 -13.36 -23.70 -10.07
CA ASN A 264 -12.16 -24.49 -9.78
C ASN A 264 -11.60 -25.18 -11.06
N SER A 265 -10.52 -25.96 -10.94
CA SER A 265 -9.89 -26.64 -12.08
C SER A 265 -10.75 -27.71 -12.73
N LYS A 266 -11.84 -28.15 -12.07
CA LYS A 266 -12.85 -29.06 -12.64
C LYS A 266 -13.98 -28.33 -13.35
N GLY A 267 -13.97 -26.98 -13.38
CA GLY A 267 -15.04 -26.15 -13.95
C GLY A 267 -16.24 -25.92 -13.03
N GLU A 268 -16.19 -26.36 -11.76
CA GLU A 268 -17.30 -26.25 -10.82
C GLU A 268 -17.34 -24.87 -10.14
N LEU A 269 -18.54 -24.33 -9.93
CA LEU A 269 -18.79 -23.15 -9.12
C LEU A 269 -18.62 -23.51 -7.64
N PHE A 270 -17.77 -22.83 -6.91
CA PHE A 270 -17.45 -23.23 -5.54
C PHE A 270 -17.80 -22.22 -4.45
N MET A 271 -17.93 -20.93 -4.77
CA MET A 271 -18.03 -19.89 -3.73
C MET A 271 -19.18 -20.08 -2.75
N LYS A 272 -20.34 -20.56 -3.20
CA LYS A 272 -21.51 -20.79 -2.32
C LYS A 272 -21.29 -21.88 -1.26
N LYS A 273 -20.27 -22.73 -1.40
CA LYS A 273 -19.87 -23.68 -0.36
C LYS A 273 -19.22 -22.98 0.85
N TYR A 274 -18.61 -21.82 0.62
CA TYR A 274 -17.84 -21.05 1.60
C TYR A 274 -18.62 -19.87 2.19
N ASP A 275 -19.44 -19.18 1.36
CA ASP A 275 -20.22 -18.02 1.80
C ASP A 275 -21.48 -17.85 0.93
N SER A 276 -22.62 -17.59 1.57
CA SER A 276 -23.91 -17.42 0.87
C SER A 276 -23.94 -16.22 -0.10
N ARG A 277 -23.09 -15.21 0.11
CA ARG A 277 -22.94 -14.05 -0.77
C ARG A 277 -22.19 -14.37 -2.06
N GLY A 278 -21.61 -15.57 -2.18
CA GLY A 278 -20.87 -16.02 -3.35
C GLY A 278 -19.67 -15.12 -3.66
N GLU A 279 -19.51 -14.73 -4.92
CA GLU A 279 -18.38 -13.95 -5.43
C GLU A 279 -18.28 -12.53 -4.86
N LEU A 280 -19.36 -12.02 -4.23
CA LEU A 280 -19.41 -10.72 -3.57
C LEU A 280 -19.17 -10.79 -2.05
N ALA A 281 -18.76 -11.93 -1.53
CA ALA A 281 -18.26 -12.04 -0.17
C ALA A 281 -17.00 -11.15 0.02
N PRO A 282 -16.66 -10.75 1.26
CA PRO A 282 -15.44 -10.01 1.57
C PRO A 282 -14.17 -10.68 1.02
N ARG A 283 -13.17 -9.88 0.68
CA ARG A 283 -11.94 -10.33 0.01
C ARG A 283 -11.21 -11.44 0.75
N ASP A 284 -11.17 -11.37 2.06
CA ASP A 284 -10.54 -12.38 2.92
C ASP A 284 -11.22 -13.75 2.77
N ILE A 285 -12.55 -13.80 2.73
CA ILE A 285 -13.31 -15.03 2.53
C ILE A 285 -13.07 -15.59 1.12
N VAL A 286 -13.18 -14.76 0.10
CA VAL A 286 -12.96 -15.20 -1.29
C VAL A 286 -11.53 -15.68 -1.51
N ALA A 287 -10.52 -14.98 -0.97
CA ALA A 287 -9.12 -15.38 -1.08
C ALA A 287 -8.84 -16.72 -0.39
N ARG A 288 -9.41 -16.94 0.81
CA ARG A 288 -9.31 -18.24 1.51
C ARG A 288 -9.99 -19.37 0.73
N ALA A 289 -11.19 -19.11 0.20
CA ALA A 289 -11.91 -20.10 -0.60
C ALA A 289 -11.10 -20.53 -1.85
N ILE A 290 -10.53 -19.57 -2.58
CA ILE A 290 -9.68 -19.83 -3.75
C ILE A 290 -8.45 -20.65 -3.33
N GLN A 291 -7.76 -20.25 -2.26
CA GLN A 291 -6.57 -20.95 -1.79
C GLN A 291 -6.89 -22.39 -1.36
N MET A 292 -8.07 -22.63 -0.73
CA MET A 292 -8.53 -23.95 -0.34
C MET A 292 -8.84 -24.82 -1.57
N GLU A 293 -9.54 -24.31 -2.57
CA GLU A 293 -9.82 -25.05 -3.82
C GLU A 293 -8.53 -25.38 -4.57
N MET A 294 -7.58 -24.45 -4.63
CA MET A 294 -6.25 -24.70 -5.22
C MET A 294 -5.51 -25.82 -4.49
N HIS A 295 -5.53 -25.83 -3.17
CA HIS A 295 -4.89 -26.84 -2.34
C HIS A 295 -5.57 -28.21 -2.53
N ASN A 296 -6.90 -28.28 -2.37
CA ASN A 296 -7.66 -29.54 -2.44
C ASN A 296 -7.57 -30.24 -3.81
N LEU A 297 -7.42 -29.45 -4.87
CA LEU A 297 -7.34 -29.97 -6.24
C LEU A 297 -5.90 -29.99 -6.78
N ASN A 298 -4.90 -29.69 -5.96
CA ASN A 298 -3.49 -29.55 -6.35
C ASN A 298 -3.33 -28.70 -7.62
N SER A 299 -4.07 -27.60 -7.70
CA SER A 299 -4.08 -26.69 -8.84
C SER A 299 -3.25 -25.44 -8.56
N LYS A 300 -2.57 -24.92 -9.60
CA LYS A 300 -1.78 -23.69 -9.50
C LYS A 300 -2.65 -22.41 -9.56
N TYR A 301 -3.89 -22.51 -10.00
CA TYR A 301 -4.82 -21.38 -10.14
C TYR A 301 -6.28 -21.88 -10.17
N VAL A 302 -7.20 -20.97 -10.03
CA VAL A 302 -8.63 -21.16 -10.35
C VAL A 302 -9.01 -20.26 -11.53
N TYR A 303 -10.24 -20.37 -12.02
CA TYR A 303 -10.70 -19.58 -13.14
C TYR A 303 -11.73 -18.53 -12.73
N LEU A 304 -11.67 -17.37 -13.37
CA LEU A 304 -12.73 -16.38 -13.37
C LEU A 304 -13.48 -16.48 -14.71
N ASP A 305 -14.70 -17.01 -14.64
CA ASP A 305 -15.62 -17.15 -15.78
C ASP A 305 -16.34 -15.83 -16.01
N CYS A 306 -16.08 -15.22 -17.15
CA CYS A 306 -16.58 -13.92 -17.55
C CYS A 306 -17.65 -13.99 -18.64
N SER A 307 -18.17 -15.16 -18.95
CA SER A 307 -19.12 -15.40 -20.05
C SER A 307 -20.43 -14.61 -19.92
N SER A 308 -20.84 -14.26 -18.68
CA SER A 308 -22.02 -13.44 -18.40
C SER A 308 -21.88 -11.95 -18.75
N ILE A 309 -20.64 -11.46 -18.98
CA ILE A 309 -20.35 -10.05 -19.22
C ILE A 309 -20.28 -9.77 -20.72
N GLU A 310 -21.20 -8.98 -21.23
CA GLU A 310 -21.26 -8.62 -22.65
C GLU A 310 -19.96 -7.95 -23.14
N ARG A 311 -19.52 -8.26 -24.36
CA ARG A 311 -18.29 -7.72 -24.99
C ARG A 311 -18.26 -6.18 -25.01
N LYS A 312 -19.41 -5.52 -25.17
CA LYS A 312 -19.51 -4.06 -25.15
C LYS A 312 -19.17 -3.48 -23.78
N LYS A 313 -19.55 -4.16 -22.68
CA LYS A 313 -19.25 -3.75 -21.32
C LYS A 313 -17.76 -3.82 -21.02
N TRP A 314 -17.04 -4.84 -21.54
CA TRP A 314 -15.59 -4.95 -21.40
C TRP A 314 -14.86 -3.73 -21.96
N LYS A 315 -15.16 -3.34 -23.20
CA LYS A 315 -14.53 -2.17 -23.83
C LYS A 315 -14.86 -0.85 -23.14
N LYS A 316 -16.06 -0.74 -22.57
CA LYS A 316 -16.54 0.48 -21.92
C LYS A 316 -15.98 0.65 -20.50
N TYR A 317 -16.09 -0.39 -19.66
CA TYR A 317 -15.80 -0.31 -18.22
C TYR A 317 -14.46 -0.91 -17.82
N PHE A 318 -13.92 -1.86 -18.59
CA PHE A 318 -12.70 -2.60 -18.26
C PHE A 318 -11.68 -2.62 -19.42
N PRO A 319 -11.40 -1.47 -20.08
CA PRO A 319 -10.55 -1.45 -21.28
C PRO A 319 -9.12 -1.94 -21.01
N LYS A 320 -8.57 -1.64 -19.83
CA LYS A 320 -7.20 -2.03 -19.44
C LYS A 320 -7.13 -3.53 -19.14
N ILE A 321 -8.10 -4.07 -18.39
CA ILE A 321 -8.19 -5.51 -18.13
C ILE A 321 -8.37 -6.27 -19.44
N TYR A 322 -9.29 -5.81 -20.31
CA TYR A 322 -9.52 -6.41 -21.61
C TYR A 322 -8.25 -6.47 -22.47
N GLY A 323 -7.52 -5.36 -22.57
CA GLY A 323 -6.27 -5.27 -23.33
C GLY A 323 -5.16 -6.16 -22.77
N ASN A 324 -5.00 -6.19 -21.45
CA ASN A 324 -3.99 -7.04 -20.81
C ASN A 324 -4.31 -8.53 -20.92
N CYS A 325 -5.57 -8.95 -20.81
CA CYS A 325 -5.96 -10.33 -21.05
C CYS A 325 -5.67 -10.74 -22.50
N LEU A 326 -6.01 -9.87 -23.45
CA LEU A 326 -5.73 -10.12 -24.87
C LEU A 326 -4.23 -10.24 -25.17
N SER A 327 -3.37 -9.44 -24.50
CA SER A 327 -1.91 -9.48 -24.70
C SER A 327 -1.26 -10.80 -24.26
N VAL A 328 -1.93 -11.57 -23.41
CA VAL A 328 -1.51 -12.92 -22.98
C VAL A 328 -2.34 -14.04 -23.60
N GLY A 329 -3.08 -13.74 -24.67
CA GLY A 329 -3.84 -14.71 -25.46
C GLY A 329 -5.24 -15.06 -24.95
N ILE A 330 -5.73 -14.38 -23.89
CA ILE A 330 -7.06 -14.61 -23.31
C ILE A 330 -8.10 -13.73 -24.03
N LYS A 331 -9.06 -14.36 -24.72
CA LYS A 331 -10.10 -13.69 -25.52
C LYS A 331 -11.39 -13.57 -24.72
N LEU A 332 -11.65 -12.39 -24.14
CA LEU A 332 -12.85 -12.12 -23.36
C LEU A 332 -14.06 -11.77 -24.25
N PRO A 333 -15.27 -12.23 -23.89
CA PRO A 333 -15.66 -13.02 -22.71
C PRO A 333 -15.61 -14.54 -22.90
N SER A 334 -15.14 -15.06 -24.04
CA SER A 334 -15.19 -16.49 -24.38
C SER A 334 -14.27 -17.35 -23.53
N ASP A 335 -13.11 -16.80 -23.16
CA ASP A 335 -12.12 -17.53 -22.40
C ASP A 335 -12.23 -17.18 -20.89
N MET A 336 -12.01 -18.16 -20.03
CA MET A 336 -11.90 -17.94 -18.59
C MET A 336 -10.51 -17.39 -18.25
N ILE A 337 -10.45 -16.49 -17.28
CA ILE A 337 -9.19 -15.89 -16.82
C ILE A 337 -8.58 -16.76 -15.72
N PRO A 338 -7.37 -17.35 -15.88
CA PRO A 338 -6.68 -18.04 -14.79
C PRO A 338 -6.21 -17.01 -13.76
N ILE A 339 -6.61 -17.19 -12.49
CA ILE A 339 -6.37 -16.24 -11.40
C ILE A 339 -5.82 -16.93 -10.16
N VAL A 340 -5.07 -16.13 -9.37
CA VAL A 340 -4.54 -16.52 -8.05
C VAL A 340 -4.75 -15.38 -7.06
N PRO A 341 -4.82 -15.66 -5.74
CA PRO A 341 -4.72 -14.63 -4.73
C PRO A 341 -3.31 -14.01 -4.71
N ALA A 342 -3.24 -12.70 -4.49
CA ALA A 342 -1.97 -11.99 -4.41
C ALA A 342 -1.97 -10.94 -3.29
N ALA A 343 -0.84 -10.73 -2.62
CA ALA A 343 -0.68 -9.68 -1.64
C ALA A 343 -1.04 -8.32 -2.24
N HIS A 344 -1.85 -7.53 -1.53
CA HIS A 344 -2.49 -6.36 -2.12
C HIS A 344 -2.38 -5.11 -1.25
N TYR A 345 -2.63 -5.23 0.06
CA TYR A 345 -2.66 -4.07 0.96
C TYR A 345 -2.27 -4.44 2.39
N PHE A 346 -1.46 -3.60 3.04
CA PHE A 346 -1.11 -3.70 4.44
C PHE A 346 -2.09 -2.87 5.27
N CYS A 347 -2.87 -3.51 6.16
CA CYS A 347 -3.79 -2.80 7.05
C CYS A 347 -3.07 -2.22 8.28
N GLY A 348 -1.88 -2.72 8.59
CA GLY A 348 -1.00 -2.23 9.65
C GLY A 348 0.21 -1.47 9.12
N GLY A 349 1.01 -0.93 10.02
CA GLY A 349 2.19 -0.12 9.69
C GLY A 349 2.69 0.68 10.89
N ILE A 350 3.25 1.85 10.62
CA ILE A 350 3.71 2.82 11.63
C ILE A 350 2.48 3.33 12.39
N LYS A 351 2.47 3.14 13.72
CA LYS A 351 1.39 3.67 14.56
C LYS A 351 1.40 5.19 14.57
N VAL A 352 0.25 5.79 14.30
CA VAL A 352 0.08 7.24 14.24
C VAL A 352 -1.13 7.72 15.05
N ASN A 353 -1.12 9.00 15.41
CA ASN A 353 -2.29 9.69 15.95
C ASN A 353 -3.24 10.16 14.82
N GLU A 354 -4.28 10.89 15.20
CA GLU A 354 -5.33 11.38 14.28
C GLU A 354 -4.82 12.39 13.23
N ASN A 355 -3.61 12.94 13.40
CA ASN A 355 -2.96 13.86 12.48
C ASN A 355 -1.83 13.20 11.67
N GLY A 356 -1.64 11.89 11.83
CA GLY A 356 -0.55 11.17 11.17
C GLY A 356 0.82 11.27 11.84
N GLU A 357 0.93 11.87 13.05
CA GLU A 357 2.17 11.96 13.78
C GLU A 357 2.52 10.61 14.43
N SER A 358 3.79 10.21 14.34
CA SER A 358 4.31 8.96 14.92
C SER A 358 4.76 9.12 16.37
N SER A 359 5.30 8.05 16.96
CA SER A 359 5.93 8.09 18.29
C SER A 359 7.26 8.87 18.35
N LEU A 360 7.81 9.25 17.21
CA LEU A 360 9.04 10.06 17.09
C LEU A 360 8.65 11.48 16.69
N LYS A 361 9.01 12.49 17.47
CA LYS A 361 8.72 13.91 17.20
C LYS A 361 9.21 14.32 15.81
N SER A 362 8.48 15.20 15.14
CA SER A 362 8.79 15.68 13.79
C SER A 362 8.79 14.60 12.71
N LEU A 363 8.19 13.43 12.99
CA LEU A 363 7.99 12.37 12.02
C LEU A 363 6.51 12.03 11.90
N TYR A 364 6.00 12.12 10.67
CA TYR A 364 4.65 11.74 10.28
C TYR A 364 4.68 10.52 9.38
N ALA A 365 3.60 9.72 9.39
CA ALA A 365 3.39 8.66 8.43
C ALA A 365 1.93 8.69 7.95
N ILE A 366 1.72 8.65 6.63
CA ILE A 366 0.42 8.79 6.00
C ILE A 366 0.24 7.78 4.86
N GLY A 367 -1.01 7.35 4.64
CA GLY A 367 -1.35 6.30 3.67
C GLY A 367 -0.88 4.93 4.14
N GLU A 368 -0.69 3.99 3.21
CA GLU A 368 -0.50 2.55 3.50
C GLU A 368 0.70 2.20 4.39
N CYS A 369 1.70 3.08 4.54
CA CYS A 369 2.79 2.82 5.50
C CYS A 369 2.41 3.10 6.96
N SER A 370 1.24 3.71 7.21
CA SER A 370 0.74 4.02 8.55
C SER A 370 -0.33 3.04 9.02
N SER A 371 -0.38 2.82 10.33
CA SER A 371 -1.51 2.18 11.02
C SER A 371 -2.35 3.28 11.67
N THR A 372 -3.39 3.70 10.97
CA THR A 372 -4.30 4.77 11.40
C THR A 372 -5.41 4.26 12.32
N GLY A 373 -5.69 2.95 12.25
CA GLY A 373 -6.85 2.33 12.89
C GLY A 373 -8.12 2.34 12.02
N LEU A 374 -8.09 2.88 10.79
CA LEU A 374 -9.24 2.85 9.88
C LEU A 374 -9.62 1.44 9.46
N HIS A 375 -8.64 0.63 9.10
CA HIS A 375 -8.87 -0.64 8.42
C HIS A 375 -9.05 -1.84 9.35
N GLY A 376 -8.65 -1.73 10.61
CA GLY A 376 -8.71 -2.85 11.55
C GLY A 376 -7.99 -4.09 11.01
N ALA A 377 -8.61 -5.25 11.13
CA ALA A 377 -8.04 -6.53 10.67
C ALA A 377 -8.34 -6.85 9.20
N ASN A 378 -9.08 -6.00 8.46
CA ASN A 378 -9.36 -6.18 7.04
C ASN A 378 -9.91 -4.88 6.44
N ARG A 379 -9.32 -4.41 5.36
CA ARG A 379 -9.70 -3.17 4.69
C ARG A 379 -10.99 -3.35 3.87
N LEU A 380 -11.97 -2.47 4.07
CA LEU A 380 -13.08 -2.32 3.13
C LEU A 380 -12.56 -1.81 1.79
N ALA A 381 -13.01 -2.38 0.69
CA ALA A 381 -12.59 -1.98 -0.65
C ALA A 381 -12.74 -0.48 -0.87
N SER A 382 -11.84 0.13 -1.63
CA SER A 382 -11.83 1.56 -1.99
C SER A 382 -11.73 2.58 -0.85
N ASN A 383 -11.50 2.14 0.41
CA ASN A 383 -11.22 3.04 1.55
C ASN A 383 -9.76 3.51 1.63
N SER A 384 -8.80 2.85 0.96
CA SER A 384 -7.37 3.20 1.07
C SER A 384 -7.02 4.57 0.48
N LEU A 385 -7.61 4.90 -0.68
CA LEU A 385 -7.38 6.21 -1.29
C LEU A 385 -8.07 7.31 -0.49
N LEU A 386 -9.24 7.01 0.11
CA LEU A 386 -9.95 7.94 1.01
C LEU A 386 -9.12 8.25 2.26
N GLU A 387 -8.58 7.21 2.94
CA GLU A 387 -7.65 7.36 4.06
C GLU A 387 -6.48 8.27 3.71
N SER A 388 -5.84 7.97 2.57
CA SER A 388 -4.69 8.74 2.10
C SER A 388 -4.99 10.22 1.94
N LEU A 389 -6.14 10.59 1.39
CA LEU A 389 -6.55 11.98 1.21
C LEU A 389 -6.83 12.68 2.53
N VAL A 390 -7.57 12.02 3.43
CA VAL A 390 -7.96 12.63 4.71
C VAL A 390 -6.75 12.81 5.62
N PHE A 391 -5.92 11.79 5.79
CA PHE A 391 -4.73 11.91 6.63
C PHE A 391 -3.68 12.86 6.04
N SER A 392 -3.57 12.97 4.72
CA SER A 392 -2.70 13.98 4.09
C SER A 392 -3.14 15.41 4.41
N HIS A 393 -4.45 15.67 4.40
CA HIS A 393 -4.99 16.98 4.79
C HIS A 393 -4.73 17.28 6.26
N ARG A 394 -5.07 16.34 7.17
CA ARG A 394 -4.90 16.51 8.61
C ARG A 394 -3.43 16.72 8.99
N ALA A 395 -2.54 15.91 8.42
CA ALA A 395 -1.10 16.07 8.63
C ALA A 395 -0.58 17.42 8.10
N ALA A 396 -1.04 17.88 6.93
CA ALA A 396 -0.62 19.17 6.39
C ALA A 396 -1.03 20.35 7.28
N VAL A 397 -2.24 20.31 7.83
CA VAL A 397 -2.73 21.32 8.79
C VAL A 397 -1.88 21.33 10.06
N ASP A 398 -1.60 20.15 10.62
CA ASP A 398 -0.82 19.99 11.86
C ASP A 398 0.64 20.43 11.67
N VAL A 399 1.29 19.97 10.58
CA VAL A 399 2.67 20.35 10.22
C VAL A 399 2.79 21.86 9.97
N SER A 400 1.81 22.50 9.35
CA SER A 400 1.82 23.96 9.15
C SER A 400 1.84 24.71 10.48
N LYS A 401 1.03 24.30 11.46
CA LYS A 401 1.01 24.87 12.81
C LYS A 401 2.35 24.63 13.52
N PHE A 402 2.88 23.40 13.44
CA PHE A 402 4.15 23.04 14.07
C PHE A 402 5.32 23.89 13.53
N ILE A 403 5.42 24.09 12.22
CA ILE A 403 6.50 24.89 11.62
C ILE A 403 6.35 26.37 11.99
N SER A 404 5.13 26.91 12.01
CA SER A 404 4.90 28.31 12.38
C SER A 404 5.32 28.63 13.82
N SER A 405 5.26 27.65 14.73
CA SER A 405 5.68 27.79 16.12
C SER A 405 7.17 27.48 16.39
N ASN A 406 7.89 26.86 15.40
CA ASN A 406 9.25 26.36 15.56
C ASN A 406 10.18 26.82 14.44
N ASN A 407 10.79 28.01 14.60
CA ASN A 407 11.58 28.65 13.53
C ASN A 407 13.05 28.15 13.38
N SER A 408 13.60 27.31 14.26
CA SER A 408 15.02 26.95 14.20
C SER A 408 15.35 25.72 13.36
N LEU A 409 16.22 25.88 12.37
CA LEU A 409 16.89 24.82 11.62
C LEU A 409 18.38 24.72 12.01
N ALA A 410 18.70 24.75 13.29
CA ALA A 410 20.09 24.62 13.72
C ALA A 410 20.42 23.16 14.07
N PHE A 411 20.55 22.29 13.04
CA PHE A 411 21.04 20.93 13.28
C PHE A 411 22.28 20.65 12.45
N ASN A 412 23.37 20.34 13.12
CA ASN A 412 24.54 19.76 12.46
C ASN A 412 24.28 18.25 12.24
N VAL A 413 23.57 17.93 11.16
CA VAL A 413 23.34 16.56 10.76
C VAL A 413 24.64 15.99 10.19
N PRO A 414 25.18 14.88 10.73
CA PRO A 414 26.39 14.27 10.20
C PRO A 414 26.18 13.73 8.78
N SER A 415 27.26 13.69 7.99
CA SER A 415 27.25 13.00 6.72
C SER A 415 27.16 11.49 6.94
N TRP A 416 26.69 10.75 5.92
CA TRP A 416 26.70 9.29 5.94
C TRP A 416 28.13 8.77 6.13
N LYS A 417 28.32 7.83 7.05
CA LYS A 417 29.64 7.28 7.38
C LYS A 417 29.91 5.92 6.72
N GLY A 418 29.19 5.56 5.70
CA GLY A 418 29.40 4.32 4.94
C GLY A 418 30.26 4.55 3.70
N GLU A 419 30.87 3.47 3.20
CA GLU A 419 31.64 3.51 1.97
C GLU A 419 30.76 3.69 0.73
N LYS A 420 31.38 4.09 -0.39
CA LYS A 420 30.71 4.48 -1.65
C LYS A 420 29.96 3.33 -2.32
N PHE A 421 28.95 3.67 -3.12
CA PHE A 421 28.11 2.84 -3.97
C PHE A 421 28.86 1.84 -4.88
N VAL A 422 28.38 0.62 -5.14
CA VAL A 422 29.01 -0.41 -6.01
C VAL A 422 28.09 -1.36 -6.77
N SER A 423 28.66 -1.95 -7.65
CA SER A 423 28.58 -2.69 -8.86
C SER A 423 27.89 -4.11 -8.81
N SER A 424 27.75 -4.69 -9.98
CA SER A 424 26.95 -5.81 -10.44
C SER A 424 27.13 -7.23 -9.83
N GLU A 425 28.22 -7.55 -9.15
CA GLU A 425 28.45 -8.93 -8.65
C GLU A 425 27.58 -9.30 -7.43
N ILE A 426 27.28 -8.34 -6.57
CA ILE A 426 26.45 -8.51 -5.37
C ILE A 426 25.00 -8.81 -5.75
N ILE A 427 24.52 -8.33 -6.89
CA ILE A 427 23.14 -8.48 -7.35
C ILE A 427 22.69 -9.95 -7.43
N LYS A 428 23.57 -10.90 -7.73
CA LYS A 428 23.18 -12.33 -7.78
C LYS A 428 22.82 -12.87 -6.40
N GLU A 429 23.65 -12.61 -5.37
CA GLU A 429 23.38 -13.07 -3.99
C GLU A 429 22.12 -12.40 -3.43
N GLU A 430 21.96 -11.07 -3.62
CA GLU A 430 20.76 -10.34 -3.24
C GLU A 430 19.49 -10.92 -3.86
N ASN A 431 19.53 -11.30 -5.15
CA ASN A 431 18.38 -11.87 -5.85
C ASN A 431 18.01 -13.28 -5.33
N ILE A 432 19.00 -14.08 -4.96
CA ILE A 432 18.79 -15.41 -4.35
C ILE A 432 18.09 -15.24 -3.01
N LEU A 433 18.61 -14.38 -2.13
CA LEU A 433 18.06 -14.11 -0.81
C LEU A 433 16.65 -13.50 -0.90
N ARG A 434 16.41 -12.59 -1.85
CA ARG A 434 15.07 -12.01 -2.10
C ARG A 434 14.07 -13.08 -2.50
N LYS A 435 14.42 -13.99 -3.42
CA LYS A 435 13.53 -15.09 -3.83
C LYS A 435 13.25 -16.07 -2.68
N GLU A 436 14.25 -16.38 -1.86
CA GLU A 436 14.08 -17.24 -0.68
C GLU A 436 13.14 -16.60 0.34
N LEU A 437 13.33 -15.31 0.65
CA LEU A 437 12.42 -14.53 1.50
C LEU A 437 10.99 -14.58 0.96
N GLN A 438 10.79 -14.25 -0.31
CA GLN A 438 9.48 -14.22 -0.93
C GLN A 438 8.79 -15.59 -0.93
N LYS A 439 9.52 -16.65 -1.20
CA LYS A 439 9.04 -18.03 -1.14
C LYS A 439 8.61 -18.41 0.28
N THR A 440 9.44 -18.07 1.28
CA THR A 440 9.17 -18.33 2.69
C THR A 440 7.90 -17.60 3.15
N MET A 441 7.80 -16.30 2.87
CA MET A 441 6.64 -15.50 3.24
C MET A 441 5.36 -15.99 2.55
N ASN A 442 5.45 -16.34 1.27
CA ASN A 442 4.28 -16.84 0.52
C ASN A 442 3.76 -18.18 1.08
N ASN A 443 4.67 -19.12 1.39
CA ASN A 443 4.29 -20.48 1.74
C ASN A 443 3.95 -20.66 3.23
N LYS A 444 4.58 -19.89 4.12
CA LYS A 444 4.46 -20.07 5.58
C LYS A 444 3.76 -18.92 6.29
N VAL A 445 3.69 -17.74 5.67
CA VAL A 445 3.13 -16.50 6.25
C VAL A 445 2.06 -15.89 5.34
N GLY A 446 1.54 -16.66 4.39
CA GLY A 446 0.53 -16.28 3.42
C GLY A 446 -0.89 -16.21 3.99
N ILE A 447 -1.89 -16.59 3.17
CA ILE A 447 -3.31 -16.58 3.54
C ILE A 447 -3.57 -17.51 4.72
N PHE A 448 -3.12 -18.77 4.63
CA PHE A 448 -3.13 -19.73 5.73
C PHE A 448 -1.79 -19.75 6.45
N LYS A 449 -1.85 -19.76 7.77
CA LYS A 449 -0.69 -19.84 8.67
C LYS A 449 -0.88 -21.03 9.61
N PHE A 450 0.22 -21.53 10.17
CA PHE A 450 0.25 -22.54 11.23
C PHE A 450 1.48 -22.30 12.11
N ASN A 451 1.41 -22.68 13.37
CA ASN A 451 2.42 -22.30 14.37
C ASN A 451 3.82 -22.80 14.02
N GLU A 452 3.95 -24.06 13.58
CA GLU A 452 5.22 -24.63 13.13
C GLU A 452 5.79 -23.86 11.93
N GLY A 453 4.94 -23.56 10.93
CA GLY A 453 5.34 -22.78 9.75
C GLY A 453 5.80 -21.37 10.08
N LEU A 454 5.18 -20.70 11.06
CA LEU A 454 5.63 -19.39 11.56
C LEU A 454 7.02 -19.51 12.24
N ASN A 455 7.27 -20.56 13.02
CA ASN A 455 8.57 -20.78 13.67
C ASN A 455 9.67 -21.09 12.64
N GLU A 456 9.39 -21.93 11.65
CA GLU A 456 10.31 -22.20 10.55
C GLU A 456 10.59 -20.93 9.72
N ALA A 457 9.56 -20.14 9.42
CA ALA A 457 9.72 -18.88 8.72
C ALA A 457 10.62 -17.90 9.51
N GLU A 458 10.46 -17.81 10.83
CA GLU A 458 11.33 -17.00 11.69
C GLU A 458 12.79 -17.41 11.54
N ASN A 459 13.11 -18.71 11.62
CA ASN A 459 14.48 -19.21 11.52
C ASN A 459 15.10 -18.90 10.14
N ILE A 460 14.33 -19.11 9.06
CA ILE A 460 14.81 -18.80 7.70
C ILE A 460 15.04 -17.29 7.55
N ILE A 461 14.10 -16.46 7.99
CA ILE A 461 14.22 -15.00 7.88
C ILE A 461 15.38 -14.47 8.73
N LEU A 462 15.63 -15.03 9.92
CA LEU A 462 16.82 -14.69 10.72
C LEU A 462 18.14 -15.05 10.02
N ASN A 463 18.18 -16.21 9.35
CA ASN A 463 19.36 -16.58 8.54
C ASN A 463 19.58 -15.58 7.40
N ILE A 464 18.53 -15.23 6.65
CA ILE A 464 18.61 -14.21 5.59
C ILE A 464 19.03 -12.85 6.18
N TYR A 465 18.48 -12.47 7.35
CA TYR A 465 18.87 -11.24 8.05
C TYR A 465 20.38 -11.17 8.33
N ASN A 466 20.96 -12.26 8.82
CA ASN A 466 22.40 -12.34 9.11
C ASN A 466 23.24 -12.21 7.82
N GLN A 467 22.80 -12.84 6.74
CA GLN A 467 23.48 -12.74 5.44
C GLN A 467 23.39 -11.33 4.87
N VAL A 468 22.20 -10.72 4.88
CA VAL A 468 21.98 -9.33 4.44
C VAL A 468 22.79 -8.34 5.28
N THR A 469 22.86 -8.54 6.60
CA THR A 469 23.66 -7.70 7.50
C THR A 469 25.15 -7.82 7.17
N ARG A 470 25.64 -9.03 6.87
CA ARG A 470 27.03 -9.25 6.43
C ARG A 470 27.32 -8.52 5.12
N LEU A 471 26.41 -8.62 4.13
CA LEU A 471 26.54 -7.90 2.86
C LEU A 471 26.56 -6.39 3.09
N TYR A 472 25.65 -5.88 3.90
CA TYR A 472 25.55 -4.47 4.24
C TYR A 472 26.82 -3.91 4.90
N ASN A 473 27.46 -4.69 5.81
CA ASN A 473 28.65 -4.26 6.52
C ASN A 473 29.95 -4.37 5.69
N LYS A 474 29.98 -5.25 4.69
CA LYS A 474 31.19 -5.50 3.86
C LYS A 474 31.18 -4.74 2.55
N ASN A 475 30.01 -4.37 2.08
CA ASN A 475 29.83 -3.84 0.74
C ASN A 475 29.26 -2.43 0.76
N LYS A 476 29.42 -1.75 -0.36
CA LYS A 476 28.79 -0.48 -0.60
C LYS A 476 27.28 -0.69 -0.74
N LEU A 477 26.47 0.22 -0.22
CA LEU A 477 25.03 0.13 -0.24
C LEU A 477 24.46 0.37 -1.65
N THR A 478 23.76 -0.64 -2.19
CA THR A 478 22.96 -0.52 -3.40
C THR A 478 21.50 -0.24 -3.04
N GLN A 479 20.72 0.26 -4.00
CA GLN A 479 19.26 0.35 -3.84
C GLN A 479 18.67 -1.04 -3.54
N SER A 480 19.08 -2.07 -4.28
CA SER A 480 18.61 -3.44 -4.13
C SER A 480 18.90 -4.00 -2.73
N LEU A 481 20.11 -3.77 -2.20
CA LEU A 481 20.49 -4.21 -0.86
C LEU A 481 19.70 -3.45 0.23
N SER A 482 19.47 -2.13 0.05
CA SER A 482 18.62 -1.34 0.94
C SER A 482 17.19 -1.86 0.98
N GLU A 483 16.61 -2.17 -0.18
CA GLU A 483 15.28 -2.76 -0.30
C GLU A 483 15.22 -4.13 0.37
N LEU A 484 16.18 -5.02 0.10
CA LEU A 484 16.22 -6.35 0.72
C LEU A 484 16.33 -6.25 2.25
N ARG A 485 17.16 -5.34 2.77
CA ARG A 485 17.27 -5.06 4.20
C ARG A 485 15.93 -4.64 4.81
N ASN A 486 15.16 -3.80 4.11
CA ASN A 486 13.83 -3.39 4.55
C ASN A 486 12.85 -4.58 4.54
N MET A 487 12.82 -5.34 3.45
CA MET A 487 11.94 -6.53 3.31
C MET A 487 12.19 -7.54 4.42
N VAL A 488 13.47 -7.85 4.72
CA VAL A 488 13.83 -8.79 5.80
C VAL A 488 13.37 -8.29 7.17
N SER A 489 13.62 -7.01 7.48
CA SER A 489 13.23 -6.41 8.76
C SER A 489 11.71 -6.48 8.96
N ILE A 490 10.93 -6.18 7.92
CA ILE A 490 9.47 -6.19 7.99
C ILE A 490 8.92 -7.60 8.04
N SER A 491 9.50 -8.55 7.28
CA SER A 491 9.12 -9.97 7.35
C SER A 491 9.34 -10.53 8.75
N TYR A 492 10.48 -10.26 9.38
CA TYR A 492 10.76 -10.66 10.74
C TYR A 492 9.74 -10.10 11.73
N LEU A 493 9.51 -8.79 11.70
CA LEU A 493 8.58 -8.14 12.62
C LEU A 493 7.13 -8.64 12.43
N LEU A 494 6.71 -8.84 11.18
CA LEU A 494 5.40 -9.40 10.85
C LEU A 494 5.24 -10.81 11.44
N ILE A 495 6.24 -11.69 11.30
CA ILE A 495 6.21 -13.04 11.88
C ILE A 495 6.11 -12.97 13.40
N LYS A 496 6.93 -12.12 14.05
CA LYS A 496 6.89 -11.95 15.52
C LYS A 496 5.55 -11.44 16.04
N GLN A 497 4.88 -10.57 15.29
CA GLN A 497 3.53 -10.13 15.63
C GLN A 497 2.50 -11.24 15.34
N ALA A 498 2.64 -12.00 14.24
CA ALA A 498 1.73 -13.10 13.88
C ALA A 498 1.71 -14.20 14.93
N GLN A 499 2.88 -14.58 15.48
CA GLN A 499 3.00 -15.59 16.56
C GLN A 499 2.24 -15.21 17.85
N LYS A 500 1.99 -13.91 18.06
CA LYS A 500 1.27 -13.41 19.23
C LYS A 500 -0.26 -13.41 19.06
N ILE A 501 -0.77 -13.50 17.83
CA ILE A 501 -2.20 -13.50 17.57
C ILE A 501 -2.77 -14.91 17.80
N LYS A 502 -3.70 -15.04 18.77
CA LYS A 502 -4.30 -16.31 19.19
C LYS A 502 -5.73 -16.51 18.70
N ILE A 503 -6.30 -15.52 18.02
CA ILE A 503 -7.69 -15.57 17.53
C ILE A 503 -7.71 -15.18 16.06
N ASN A 504 -8.37 -15.98 15.23
CA ASN A 504 -8.58 -15.69 13.82
C ASN A 504 -9.52 -14.48 13.65
N LYS A 505 -9.12 -13.50 12.85
CA LYS A 505 -9.93 -12.30 12.57
C LYS A 505 -9.53 -11.64 11.26
N GLY A 506 -10.53 -11.23 10.50
CA GLY A 506 -10.34 -10.55 9.22
C GLY A 506 -9.44 -11.35 8.27
N VAL A 507 -8.35 -10.73 7.81
CA VAL A 507 -7.38 -11.35 6.90
C VAL A 507 -6.38 -12.27 7.59
N PHE A 508 -6.32 -12.24 8.92
CA PHE A 508 -5.43 -13.14 9.67
C PHE A 508 -6.12 -14.47 9.96
N TYR A 509 -5.56 -15.56 9.44
CA TYR A 509 -6.07 -16.90 9.66
C TYR A 509 -4.90 -17.86 9.94
N ASN A 510 -4.89 -18.40 11.15
CA ASN A 510 -3.98 -19.45 11.58
C ASN A 510 -4.80 -20.70 11.85
N ILE A 511 -4.50 -21.80 11.16
CA ILE A 511 -5.24 -23.07 11.25
C ILE A 511 -5.23 -23.61 12.68
N ASP A 512 -4.12 -23.42 13.41
CA ASP A 512 -3.98 -23.91 14.79
C ASP A 512 -4.78 -23.11 15.82
N ASN A 513 -5.33 -21.94 15.45
CA ASN A 513 -6.22 -21.17 16.32
C ASN A 513 -7.68 -21.66 16.30
N GLU A 514 -8.00 -22.67 15.50
CA GLU A 514 -9.34 -23.31 15.46
C GLU A 514 -9.43 -24.53 16.37
N LYS A 515 -8.33 -24.96 16.92
CA LYS A 515 -8.22 -26.08 17.88
C LYS A 515 -8.25 -25.54 19.31
#